data_6019b422c4aa6cb26a224674a39ea2a6
#
_entry.id   6019b422c4aa6cb26a224674a39ea2a6
#
_cell.length_a   1.000
_cell.length_b   1.000
_cell.length_c   1.000
_cell.angle_alpha   90.00
_cell.angle_beta   90.00
_cell.angle_gamma   90.00
#
_symmetry.space_group_name_H-M   'P 1'
#
loop_
_entity.id
_entity.type
_entity.pdbx_description
1 polymer ?
#
loop_
_entity_poly.entity_id
_entity_poly.type
_entity_poly.pdbx_seq_one_letter_code
_entity_poly.pdbx_strand_id
1 'polypeptide(L)'
;MTAATDAQRRQQQRMARLAGLLRRAPGYRLALEEVLPRVRRSPTLTDLAWRVFAPRHGAGHVDVPLRGGRHVTGPDVSRLPVVGVLATGLEEAEAEGLIERVAALQAELATFRPLFVLDRPVFAAARRHDVVLELLVPRAAFAGGGHGAPAGWEDHVARRVAGIVDHYQLWHLARAGADGLDPLDERLVRAIGARLPEDLRAGPVGEHW
;
A
#
# COMPACT_ATOMS: atom_id res chain seq x y z
N MET A 1 10.46 -7.71 29.19
CA MET A 1 9.75 -7.25 27.97
C MET A 1 9.00 -8.34 27.18
N THR A 2 8.95 -9.58 27.64
CA THR A 2 8.41 -10.75 26.88
C THR A 2 6.92 -11.08 27.13
N ALA A 3 6.37 -10.76 28.29
CA ALA A 3 4.99 -11.16 28.65
C ALA A 3 3.88 -10.36 27.90
N ALA A 4 4.10 -9.10 27.59
CA ALA A 4 3.15 -8.26 26.85
C ALA A 4 3.01 -8.73 25.38
N THR A 5 4.10 -9.19 24.79
CA THR A 5 4.14 -9.70 23.40
C THR A 5 3.38 -11.02 23.26
N ASP A 6 3.45 -11.89 24.29
CA ASP A 6 2.76 -13.18 24.28
C ASP A 6 1.25 -13.07 24.53
N ALA A 7 0.82 -12.10 25.31
CA ALA A 7 -0.60 -11.78 25.50
C ALA A 7 -1.21 -11.24 24.20
N GLN A 8 -0.50 -10.37 23.52
CA GLN A 8 -0.92 -9.77 22.24
C GLN A 8 -1.00 -10.84 21.13
N ARG A 9 -0.01 -11.75 21.05
CA ARG A 9 -0.04 -12.91 20.13
C ARG A 9 -1.24 -13.84 20.38
N ARG A 10 -1.54 -14.14 21.64
CA ARG A 10 -2.70 -14.99 22.00
C ARG A 10 -4.02 -14.31 21.65
N GLN A 11 -4.13 -13.00 21.84
CA GLN A 11 -5.31 -12.25 21.46
C GLN A 11 -5.49 -12.22 19.94
N GLN A 12 -4.43 -11.99 19.20
CA GLN A 12 -4.42 -12.05 17.74
C GLN A 12 -4.81 -13.45 17.21
N GLN A 13 -4.33 -14.53 17.81
CA GLN A 13 -4.68 -15.90 17.43
C GLN A 13 -6.16 -16.22 17.71
N ARG A 14 -6.73 -15.72 18.82
CA ARG A 14 -8.15 -15.87 19.14
C ARG A 14 -9.04 -15.16 18.15
N MET A 15 -8.73 -13.90 17.85
CA MET A 15 -9.47 -13.12 16.86
C MET A 15 -9.43 -13.74 15.47
N ALA A 16 -8.32 -14.39 15.12
CA ALA A 16 -8.16 -15.08 13.86
C ALA A 16 -9.04 -16.31 13.71
N ARG A 17 -9.15 -17.09 14.77
CA ARG A 17 -10.04 -18.25 14.77
C ARG A 17 -11.50 -17.83 14.65
N LEU A 18 -11.89 -16.76 15.36
CA LEU A 18 -13.22 -16.18 15.27
C LEU A 18 -13.56 -15.66 13.87
N ALA A 19 -12.65 -14.95 13.23
CA ALA A 19 -12.85 -14.49 11.85
C ALA A 19 -12.96 -15.64 10.85
N GLY A 20 -12.18 -16.72 11.05
CA GLY A 20 -12.27 -17.94 10.24
C GLY A 20 -13.60 -18.69 10.41
N LEU A 21 -14.16 -18.70 11.61
CA LEU A 21 -15.46 -19.29 11.89
C LEU A 21 -16.61 -18.44 11.31
N LEU A 22 -16.54 -17.12 11.45
CA LEU A 22 -17.52 -16.19 10.88
C LEU A 22 -17.60 -16.27 9.35
N ARG A 23 -16.47 -16.43 8.67
CA ARG A 23 -16.44 -16.58 7.20
C ARG A 23 -17.12 -17.89 6.71
N ARG A 24 -17.22 -18.90 7.57
CA ARG A 24 -17.87 -20.19 7.27
C ARG A 24 -19.33 -20.23 7.68
N ALA A 25 -19.83 -19.21 8.38
CA ALA A 25 -21.20 -19.16 8.84
C ALA A 25 -22.16 -18.98 7.64
N PRO A 26 -23.22 -19.77 7.56
CA PRO A 26 -24.27 -19.56 6.57
C PRO A 26 -24.92 -18.18 6.82
N GLY A 27 -24.99 -17.35 5.79
CA GLY A 27 -25.47 -15.95 5.91
C GLY A 27 -24.36 -14.88 5.93
N TYR A 28 -23.09 -15.24 5.89
CA TYR A 28 -21.97 -14.29 5.83
C TYR A 28 -22.10 -13.30 4.66
N ARG A 29 -22.57 -13.74 3.50
CA ARG A 29 -22.83 -12.86 2.34
C ARG A 29 -23.96 -11.85 2.60
N LEU A 30 -25.06 -12.28 3.20
CA LEU A 30 -26.16 -11.41 3.62
C LEU A 30 -25.70 -10.36 4.64
N ALA A 31 -24.88 -10.75 5.61
CA ALA A 31 -24.31 -9.82 6.57
C ALA A 31 -23.40 -8.77 5.91
N LEU A 32 -22.64 -9.15 4.87
CA LEU A 32 -21.82 -8.23 4.09
C LEU A 32 -22.68 -7.26 3.26
N GLU A 33 -23.76 -7.72 2.66
CA GLU A 33 -24.60 -6.90 1.79
C GLU A 33 -25.52 -5.95 2.55
N GLU A 34 -26.03 -6.35 3.72
CA GLU A 34 -26.95 -5.51 4.50
C GLU A 34 -26.29 -4.77 5.67
N VAL A 35 -25.31 -5.38 6.34
CA VAL A 35 -24.71 -4.80 7.54
C VAL A 35 -23.55 -3.89 7.18
N LEU A 36 -22.77 -4.20 6.16
CA LEU A 36 -21.62 -3.39 5.75
C LEU A 36 -21.98 -1.94 5.39
N PRO A 37 -23.08 -1.65 4.67
CA PRO A 37 -23.47 -0.27 4.38
C PRO A 37 -23.88 0.53 5.66
N ARG A 38 -24.42 -0.17 6.67
CA ARG A 38 -24.77 0.45 7.95
C ARG A 38 -23.54 0.67 8.84
N VAL A 39 -22.60 -0.27 8.82
CA VAL A 39 -21.33 -0.17 9.54
C VAL A 39 -20.47 0.96 8.99
N ARG A 40 -20.47 1.18 7.67
CA ARG A 40 -19.75 2.28 7.02
C ARG A 40 -20.19 3.69 7.46
N ARG A 41 -21.38 3.82 8.01
CA ARG A 41 -21.90 5.11 8.53
C ARG A 41 -21.41 5.43 9.94
N SER A 42 -20.77 4.49 10.63
CA SER A 42 -20.24 4.69 11.98
C SER A 42 -18.71 4.48 11.96
N PRO A 43 -17.91 5.52 12.26
CA PRO A 43 -16.45 5.43 12.28
C PRO A 43 -15.93 4.33 13.23
N THR A 44 -16.56 4.22 14.41
CA THR A 44 -16.19 3.21 15.42
C THR A 44 -16.50 1.77 15.00
N LEU A 45 -17.63 1.56 14.32
CA LEU A 45 -17.99 0.25 13.79
C LEU A 45 -17.14 -0.12 12.57
N THR A 46 -16.77 0.87 11.77
CA THR A 46 -15.84 0.65 10.63
C THR A 46 -14.47 0.24 11.13
N ASP A 47 -13.93 0.91 12.16
CA ASP A 47 -12.63 0.56 12.75
C ASP A 47 -12.65 -0.85 13.38
N LEU A 48 -13.75 -1.19 14.08
CA LEU A 48 -13.95 -2.54 14.61
C LEU A 48 -14.03 -3.60 13.49
N ALA A 49 -14.77 -3.31 12.42
CA ALA A 49 -14.90 -4.21 11.28
C ALA A 49 -13.55 -4.40 10.58
N TRP A 50 -12.75 -3.36 10.41
CA TRP A 50 -11.39 -3.47 9.88
C TRP A 50 -10.49 -4.33 10.77
N ARG A 51 -10.55 -4.17 12.08
CA ARG A 51 -9.79 -5.01 13.04
C ARG A 51 -10.18 -6.49 12.99
N VAL A 52 -11.45 -6.78 12.71
CA VAL A 52 -11.99 -8.16 12.68
C VAL A 52 -11.83 -8.81 11.31
N PHE A 53 -12.02 -8.06 10.24
CA PHE A 53 -12.12 -8.59 8.86
C PHE A 53 -10.93 -8.27 7.98
N ALA A 54 -10.00 -7.39 8.39
CA ALA A 54 -8.78 -7.16 7.64
C ALA A 54 -8.03 -8.47 7.43
N PRO A 55 -7.53 -8.75 6.24
CA PRO A 55 -6.69 -9.90 6.01
C PRO A 55 -5.47 -9.82 6.94
N ARG A 56 -5.11 -10.96 7.53
CA ARG A 56 -4.01 -10.98 8.48
C ARG A 56 -2.70 -10.82 7.78
N HIS A 57 -2.00 -9.82 8.19
CA HIS A 57 -0.63 -9.62 7.82
C HIS A 57 0.28 -10.49 8.71
N GLY A 58 1.37 -10.96 8.12
CA GLY A 58 2.33 -11.81 8.81
C GLY A 58 2.86 -11.19 10.10
N ALA A 59 3.40 -12.02 10.95
CA ALA A 59 4.04 -11.59 12.20
C ALA A 59 5.16 -10.59 11.87
N GLY A 60 4.98 -9.36 12.28
CA GLY A 60 5.94 -8.26 12.00
C GLY A 60 5.29 -7.00 11.44
N HIS A 61 3.98 -6.99 11.22
CA HIS A 61 3.27 -5.78 10.87
C HIS A 61 3.45 -4.75 12.00
N VAL A 62 4.34 -3.84 11.78
CA VAL A 62 4.41 -2.58 12.53
C VAL A 62 3.39 -1.68 11.85
N ASP A 63 2.45 -1.17 12.61
CA ASP A 63 1.47 -0.18 12.15
C ASP A 63 2.23 1.14 11.91
N VAL A 64 3.07 1.15 10.89
CA VAL A 64 3.71 2.37 10.43
C VAL A 64 2.65 3.08 9.59
N PRO A 65 2.16 4.24 10.04
CA PRO A 65 1.21 5.00 9.25
C PRO A 65 1.88 5.33 7.93
N LEU A 66 1.46 4.67 6.86
CA LEU A 66 1.94 4.96 5.52
C LEU A 66 1.53 6.39 5.20
N ARG A 67 2.50 7.27 5.07
CA ARG A 67 2.27 8.66 4.72
C ARG A 67 1.58 8.75 3.37
N GLY A 68 0.64 9.67 3.25
CA GLY A 68 -0.20 9.78 2.06
C GLY A 68 0.50 10.39 0.85
N GLY A 69 1.71 10.90 1.03
CA GLY A 69 2.34 11.82 0.10
C GLY A 69 1.97 13.28 0.41
N ARG A 70 2.75 14.21 -0.11
CA ARG A 70 2.65 15.65 0.20
C ARG A 70 1.28 16.26 -0.15
N HIS A 71 0.60 15.72 -1.14
CA HIS A 71 -0.62 16.31 -1.71
C HIS A 71 -1.92 15.74 -1.13
N VAL A 72 -1.82 14.75 -0.23
CA VAL A 72 -2.99 14.14 0.40
C VAL A 72 -2.85 14.24 1.89
N THR A 73 -3.67 15.10 2.51
CA THR A 73 -3.66 15.38 3.95
C THR A 73 -5.05 15.19 4.51
N GLY A 74 -5.13 14.85 5.80
CA GLY A 74 -6.42 14.74 6.50
C GLY A 74 -6.57 13.43 7.27
N PRO A 75 -7.61 13.32 8.10
CA PRO A 75 -7.82 12.15 8.97
C PRO A 75 -8.11 10.86 8.18
N ASP A 76 -8.66 10.96 6.99
CA ASP A 76 -9.07 9.83 6.17
C ASP A 76 -7.99 9.34 5.18
N VAL A 77 -6.80 9.94 5.20
CA VAL A 77 -5.68 9.53 4.33
C VAL A 77 -5.37 8.04 4.48
N SER A 78 -5.47 7.50 5.69
CA SER A 78 -5.23 6.08 5.96
C SER A 78 -6.22 5.14 5.24
N ARG A 79 -7.38 5.64 4.83
CA ARG A 79 -8.44 4.90 4.12
C ARG A 79 -8.23 4.87 2.61
N LEU A 80 -7.39 5.75 2.07
CA LEU A 80 -7.08 5.77 0.65
C LEU A 80 -6.30 4.52 0.24
N PRO A 81 -6.57 3.97 -0.96
CA PRO A 81 -5.85 2.83 -1.48
C PRO A 81 -4.35 3.12 -1.63
N VAL A 82 -3.53 2.12 -1.31
CA VAL A 82 -2.09 2.18 -1.55
C VAL A 82 -1.81 1.61 -2.93
N VAL A 83 -1.19 2.40 -3.78
CA VAL A 83 -0.74 2.01 -5.12
C VAL A 83 0.77 1.86 -5.11
N GLY A 84 1.25 0.64 -5.30
CA GLY A 84 2.67 0.37 -5.52
C GLY A 84 3.09 0.81 -6.92
N VAL A 85 4.21 1.48 -7.04
CA VAL A 85 4.84 1.89 -8.31
C VAL A 85 6.14 1.14 -8.46
N LEU A 86 6.16 0.13 -9.30
CA LEU A 86 7.33 -0.72 -9.54
C LEU A 86 8.09 -0.27 -10.77
N ALA A 87 9.35 0.13 -10.58
CA ALA A 87 10.27 0.39 -11.67
C ALA A 87 11.68 -0.10 -11.31
N THR A 88 12.38 -0.70 -12.27
CA THR A 88 13.74 -1.19 -12.11
C THR A 88 14.58 -0.81 -13.31
N GLY A 89 15.89 -0.65 -13.11
CA GLY A 89 16.83 -0.34 -14.18
C GLY A 89 16.80 1.12 -14.65
N LEU A 90 16.16 2.01 -13.90
CA LEU A 90 16.16 3.44 -14.16
C LEU A 90 17.49 4.06 -13.73
N GLU A 91 17.92 5.11 -14.42
CA GLU A 91 18.96 5.99 -13.91
C GLU A 91 18.42 6.87 -12.77
N GLU A 92 19.32 7.48 -11.98
CA GLU A 92 18.91 8.24 -10.78
C GLU A 92 17.96 9.40 -11.14
N ALA A 93 18.29 10.18 -12.18
CA ALA A 93 17.46 11.30 -12.64
C ALA A 93 16.09 10.84 -13.19
N GLU A 94 16.03 9.67 -13.82
CA GLU A 94 14.79 9.08 -14.31
C GLU A 94 13.90 8.62 -13.15
N ALA A 95 14.51 8.00 -12.13
CA ALA A 95 13.80 7.56 -10.92
C ALA A 95 13.28 8.76 -10.11
N GLU A 96 14.04 9.85 -9.99
CA GLU A 96 13.55 11.10 -9.40
C GLU A 96 12.39 11.69 -10.19
N GLY A 97 12.53 11.80 -11.52
CA GLY A 97 11.47 12.29 -12.40
C GLY A 97 10.21 11.42 -12.36
N LEU A 98 10.34 10.10 -12.16
CA LEU A 98 9.19 9.22 -11.94
C LEU A 98 8.44 9.58 -10.65
N ILE A 99 9.16 9.82 -9.55
CA ILE A 99 8.53 10.24 -8.28
C ILE A 99 7.77 11.55 -8.47
N GLU A 100 8.37 12.53 -9.17
CA GLU A 100 7.73 13.83 -9.44
C GLU A 100 6.44 13.68 -10.28
N ARG A 101 6.48 12.86 -11.33
CA ARG A 101 5.29 12.62 -12.17
C ARG A 101 4.15 11.94 -11.42
N VAL A 102 4.46 10.92 -10.62
CA VAL A 102 3.45 10.22 -9.82
C VAL A 102 2.91 11.13 -8.72
N ALA A 103 3.75 11.98 -8.12
CA ALA A 103 3.30 12.99 -7.16
C ALA A 103 2.39 14.04 -7.81
N ALA A 104 2.66 14.46 -9.05
CA ALA A 104 1.78 15.33 -9.82
C ALA A 104 0.44 14.65 -10.12
N LEU A 105 0.44 13.38 -10.53
CA LEU A 105 -0.78 12.60 -10.72
C LEU A 105 -1.57 12.47 -9.42
N GLN A 106 -0.89 12.25 -8.30
CA GLN A 106 -1.53 12.21 -6.99
C GLN A 106 -2.15 13.56 -6.62
N ALA A 107 -1.46 14.66 -6.89
CA ALA A 107 -1.99 16.01 -6.65
C ALA A 107 -3.26 16.30 -7.48
N GLU A 108 -3.29 15.79 -8.71
CA GLU A 108 -4.46 15.91 -9.60
C GLU A 108 -5.65 15.09 -9.06
N LEU A 109 -5.40 13.85 -8.65
CA LEU A 109 -6.48 12.90 -8.33
C LEU A 109 -6.89 12.93 -6.84
N ALA A 110 -5.94 13.11 -5.93
CA ALA A 110 -6.09 13.05 -4.46
C ALA A 110 -6.80 11.77 -3.96
N THR A 111 -6.65 10.64 -4.66
CA THR A 111 -7.45 9.42 -4.47
C THR A 111 -6.63 8.18 -4.10
N PHE A 112 -5.31 8.30 -3.99
CA PHE A 112 -4.43 7.18 -3.67
C PHE A 112 -3.17 7.63 -2.92
N ARG A 113 -2.51 6.68 -2.28
CA ARG A 113 -1.21 6.85 -1.62
C ARG A 113 -0.15 6.08 -2.41
N PRO A 114 0.85 6.74 -2.99
CA PRO A 114 1.90 6.05 -3.73
C PRO A 114 2.91 5.40 -2.79
N LEU A 115 3.37 4.20 -3.14
CA LEU A 115 4.51 3.51 -2.56
C LEU A 115 5.45 3.12 -3.69
N PHE A 116 6.67 3.62 -3.68
CA PHE A 116 7.64 3.34 -4.72
C PHE A 116 8.47 2.10 -4.37
N VAL A 117 8.65 1.22 -5.36
CA VAL A 117 9.48 0.02 -5.29
C VAL A 117 10.52 0.13 -6.39
N LEU A 118 11.70 0.61 -6.04
CA LEU A 118 12.76 0.95 -6.98
C LEU A 118 14.07 0.23 -6.63
N ASP A 119 14.95 0.09 -7.61
CA ASP A 119 16.32 -0.40 -7.40
C ASP A 119 17.36 0.75 -7.34
N ARG A 120 16.90 2.00 -7.18
CA ARG A 120 17.72 3.20 -7.02
C ARG A 120 17.40 3.94 -5.72
N PRO A 121 18.41 4.37 -4.94
CA PRO A 121 18.20 4.98 -3.61
C PRO A 121 17.91 6.48 -3.69
N VAL A 122 16.84 6.88 -4.37
CA VAL A 122 16.43 8.29 -4.55
C VAL A 122 15.73 8.87 -3.30
N PHE A 123 16.37 8.74 -2.15
CA PHE A 123 15.80 9.15 -0.86
C PHE A 123 15.49 10.65 -0.74
N ALA A 124 16.24 11.50 -1.45
CA ALA A 124 16.02 12.94 -1.43
C ALA A 124 14.66 13.29 -2.07
N ALA A 125 14.37 12.72 -3.24
CA ALA A 125 13.10 12.89 -3.93
C ALA A 125 11.94 12.29 -3.11
N ALA A 126 12.11 11.08 -2.58
CA ALA A 126 11.09 10.45 -1.75
C ALA A 126 10.72 11.31 -0.53
N ARG A 127 11.70 11.89 0.17
CA ARG A 127 11.47 12.81 1.29
C ARG A 127 10.82 14.13 0.87
N ARG A 128 11.22 14.68 -0.29
CA ARG A 128 10.65 15.92 -0.83
C ARG A 128 9.14 15.80 -1.06
N HIS A 129 8.70 14.63 -1.51
CA HIS A 129 7.30 14.33 -1.81
C HIS A 129 6.57 13.60 -0.68
N ASP A 130 7.22 13.35 0.45
CA ASP A 130 6.68 12.62 1.61
C ASP A 130 6.10 11.25 1.25
N VAL A 131 6.78 10.52 0.37
CA VAL A 131 6.38 9.20 -0.11
C VAL A 131 7.27 8.10 0.46
N VAL A 132 6.75 6.88 0.52
CA VAL A 132 7.50 5.69 0.95
C VAL A 132 8.27 5.12 -0.23
N LEU A 133 9.54 4.79 0.01
CA LEU A 133 10.43 4.14 -0.93
C LEU A 133 10.92 2.81 -0.36
N GLU A 134 10.54 1.71 -1.01
CA GLU A 134 11.07 0.37 -0.79
C GLU A 134 12.18 0.09 -1.81
N LEU A 135 13.34 -0.34 -1.31
CA LEU A 135 14.48 -0.63 -2.19
C LEU A 135 14.55 -2.11 -2.54
N LEU A 136 14.76 -2.34 -3.82
CA LEU A 136 15.18 -3.63 -4.39
C LEU A 136 16.69 -3.66 -4.56
N VAL A 137 17.26 -4.86 -4.50
CA VAL A 137 18.67 -5.05 -4.87
C VAL A 137 18.82 -4.88 -6.39
N PRO A 138 19.68 -3.97 -6.85
CA PRO A 138 19.94 -3.82 -8.29
C PRO A 138 20.45 -5.12 -8.91
N ARG A 139 20.05 -5.41 -10.16
CA ARG A 139 20.46 -6.64 -10.85
C ARG A 139 21.98 -6.82 -10.90
N ALA A 140 22.71 -5.74 -11.13
CA ALA A 140 24.17 -5.77 -11.18
C ALA A 140 24.81 -6.13 -9.84
N ALA A 141 24.25 -5.62 -8.73
CA ALA A 141 24.73 -5.94 -7.39
C ALA A 141 24.36 -7.37 -6.96
N PHE A 142 23.22 -7.87 -7.41
CA PHE A 142 22.79 -9.25 -7.15
C PHE A 142 23.73 -10.26 -7.81
N ALA A 143 24.12 -10.03 -9.05
CA ALA A 143 25.05 -10.90 -9.79
C ALA A 143 26.46 -10.94 -9.18
N GLY A 144 26.91 -9.81 -8.57
CA GLY A 144 28.21 -9.72 -7.91
C GLY A 144 28.28 -10.30 -6.50
N GLY A 145 27.15 -10.57 -5.87
CA GLY A 145 27.08 -10.89 -4.44
C GLY A 145 27.41 -12.33 -4.04
N GLY A 146 27.77 -13.23 -4.96
CA GLY A 146 28.19 -14.60 -4.62
C GLY A 146 27.16 -15.44 -3.85
N HIS A 147 25.96 -14.99 -3.75
CA HIS A 147 24.88 -15.70 -3.07
C HIS A 147 24.40 -16.83 -3.96
N GLY A 148 24.96 -18.02 -3.74
CA GLY A 148 24.64 -19.25 -4.44
C GLY A 148 23.19 -19.73 -4.24
N ALA A 149 22.24 -18.86 -4.42
CA ALA A 149 20.85 -19.23 -4.44
C ALA A 149 20.50 -19.71 -5.86
N PRO A 150 19.83 -20.87 -5.98
CA PRO A 150 19.38 -21.39 -7.27
C PRO A 150 18.29 -20.53 -7.92
N ALA A 151 17.82 -19.49 -7.25
CA ALA A 151 16.83 -18.55 -7.72
C ALA A 151 17.51 -17.33 -8.33
N GLY A 152 17.15 -16.98 -9.55
CA GLY A 152 17.64 -15.78 -10.24
C GLY A 152 17.23 -14.47 -9.56
N TRP A 153 17.72 -13.35 -10.08
CA TRP A 153 17.34 -12.02 -9.61
C TRP A 153 15.82 -11.79 -9.70
N GLU A 154 15.20 -12.27 -10.77
CA GLU A 154 13.75 -12.19 -10.99
C GLU A 154 12.95 -12.86 -9.86
N ASP A 155 13.37 -14.05 -9.42
CA ASP A 155 12.75 -14.76 -8.30
C ASP A 155 12.94 -14.02 -6.96
N HIS A 156 14.12 -13.39 -6.78
CA HIS A 156 14.38 -12.56 -5.61
C HIS A 156 13.44 -11.35 -5.59
N VAL A 157 13.32 -10.64 -6.70
CA VAL A 157 12.43 -9.49 -6.85
C VAL A 157 10.98 -9.90 -6.65
N ALA A 158 10.55 -10.99 -7.29
CA ALA A 158 9.17 -11.48 -7.15
C ALA A 158 8.80 -11.75 -5.69
N ARG A 159 9.68 -12.45 -4.94
CA ARG A 159 9.46 -12.71 -3.50
C ARG A 159 9.45 -11.42 -2.67
N ARG A 160 10.37 -10.50 -2.95
CA ARG A 160 10.43 -9.22 -2.23
C ARG A 160 9.19 -8.38 -2.49
N VAL A 161 8.78 -8.26 -3.76
CA VAL A 161 7.56 -7.54 -4.16
C VAL A 161 6.32 -8.19 -3.57
N ALA A 162 6.21 -9.52 -3.59
CA ALA A 162 5.09 -10.21 -2.92
C ALA A 162 5.01 -9.88 -1.43
N GLY A 163 6.16 -9.82 -0.74
CA GLY A 163 6.21 -9.41 0.66
C GLY A 163 5.79 -7.93 0.85
N ILE A 164 6.17 -7.04 -0.06
CA ILE A 164 5.75 -5.62 -0.04
C ILE A 164 4.25 -5.50 -0.26
N VAL A 165 3.70 -6.22 -1.26
CA VAL A 165 2.26 -6.27 -1.54
C VAL A 165 1.47 -6.69 -0.30
N ASP A 166 1.92 -7.75 0.37
CA ASP A 166 1.29 -8.26 1.60
C ASP A 166 1.46 -7.30 2.78
N HIS A 167 2.66 -6.73 2.96
CA HIS A 167 2.96 -5.85 4.08
C HIS A 167 2.16 -4.54 4.04
N TYR A 168 2.14 -3.87 2.88
CA TYR A 168 1.46 -2.58 2.70
C TYR A 168 0.03 -2.70 2.22
N GLN A 169 -0.45 -3.93 1.95
CA GLN A 169 -1.79 -4.18 1.43
C GLN A 169 -2.06 -3.39 0.16
N LEU A 170 -1.13 -3.49 -0.77
CA LEU A 170 -1.26 -2.77 -2.02
C LEU A 170 -2.56 -3.15 -2.72
N TRP A 171 -3.29 -2.13 -3.09
CA TRP A 171 -4.52 -2.31 -3.84
C TRP A 171 -4.24 -2.60 -5.32
N HIS A 172 -3.17 -2.01 -5.84
CA HIS A 172 -2.65 -2.22 -7.19
C HIS A 172 -1.14 -2.08 -7.18
N LEU A 173 -0.46 -2.83 -8.03
CA LEU A 173 0.97 -2.70 -8.29
C LEU A 173 1.13 -2.26 -9.75
N ALA A 174 1.29 -0.96 -9.94
CA ALA A 174 1.50 -0.34 -11.24
C ALA A 174 2.93 -0.51 -11.72
N ARG A 175 3.12 -0.81 -12.98
CA ARG A 175 4.44 -0.76 -13.63
C ARG A 175 4.74 0.64 -14.11
N ALA A 176 6.00 1.01 -14.05
CA ALA A 176 6.46 2.32 -14.47
C ALA A 176 7.81 2.25 -15.16
N GLY A 177 8.07 3.25 -15.96
CA GLY A 177 9.34 3.49 -16.64
C GLY A 177 9.79 4.94 -16.49
N ALA A 178 10.79 5.34 -17.28
CA ALA A 178 11.29 6.71 -17.29
C ALA A 178 10.20 7.74 -17.62
N ASP A 179 9.21 7.38 -18.41
CA ASP A 179 8.13 8.28 -18.84
C ASP A 179 6.95 8.36 -17.86
N GLY A 180 6.92 7.55 -16.80
CA GLY A 180 5.84 7.50 -15.82
C GLY A 180 5.23 6.11 -15.67
N LEU A 181 3.97 6.05 -15.25
CA LEU A 181 3.22 4.80 -15.16
C LEU A 181 2.97 4.23 -16.57
N ASP A 182 2.88 2.90 -16.65
CA ASP A 182 2.36 2.26 -17.85
C ASP A 182 0.96 2.83 -18.17
N PRO A 183 0.64 3.12 -19.44
CA PRO A 183 -0.63 3.77 -19.80
C PRO A 183 -1.88 3.04 -19.34
N LEU A 184 -1.85 1.72 -19.25
CA LEU A 184 -2.97 0.95 -18.70
C LEU A 184 -3.08 1.13 -17.19
N ASP A 185 -1.93 1.05 -16.50
CA ASP A 185 -1.87 1.22 -15.05
C ASP A 185 -2.31 2.63 -14.62
N GLU A 186 -1.92 3.68 -15.35
CA GLU A 186 -2.41 5.04 -15.10
C GLU A 186 -3.93 5.14 -15.25
N ARG A 187 -4.50 4.56 -16.31
CA ARG A 187 -5.96 4.52 -16.50
C ARG A 187 -6.66 3.76 -15.38
N LEU A 188 -6.07 2.67 -14.90
CA LEU A 188 -6.60 1.92 -13.76
C LEU A 188 -6.59 2.76 -12.48
N VAL A 189 -5.50 3.45 -12.18
CA VAL A 189 -5.40 4.35 -11.01
C VAL A 189 -6.48 5.44 -11.08
N ARG A 190 -6.68 6.07 -12.23
CA ARG A 190 -7.73 7.06 -12.45
C ARG A 190 -9.14 6.48 -12.28
N ALA A 191 -9.39 5.29 -12.84
CA ALA A 191 -10.69 4.62 -12.75
C ALA A 191 -11.02 4.18 -11.30
N ILE A 192 -10.01 3.79 -10.55
CA ILE A 192 -10.10 3.48 -9.13
C ILE A 192 -10.54 4.71 -8.34
N GLY A 193 -9.84 5.83 -8.54
CA GLY A 193 -10.17 7.09 -7.89
C GLY A 193 -11.62 7.51 -8.14
N ALA A 194 -12.10 7.34 -9.37
CA ALA A 194 -13.48 7.66 -9.73
C ALA A 194 -14.55 6.80 -9.01
N ARG A 195 -14.16 5.64 -8.46
CA ARG A 195 -15.05 4.73 -7.73
C ARG A 195 -14.98 4.86 -6.21
N LEU A 196 -14.08 5.67 -5.71
CA LEU A 196 -14.04 5.94 -4.27
C LEU A 196 -15.33 6.66 -3.84
N PRO A 197 -15.85 6.35 -2.63
CA PRO A 197 -16.91 7.13 -2.01
C PRO A 197 -16.53 8.62 -1.96
N GLU A 198 -17.51 9.51 -2.10
CA GLU A 198 -17.27 10.96 -2.12
C GLU A 198 -16.60 11.46 -0.84
N ASP A 199 -16.92 10.87 0.31
CA ASP A 199 -16.30 11.16 1.60
C ASP A 199 -14.80 10.80 1.68
N LEU A 200 -14.30 9.99 0.74
CA LEU A 200 -12.89 9.63 0.63
C LEU A 200 -12.15 10.35 -0.50
N ARG A 201 -12.86 11.05 -1.36
CA ARG A 201 -12.22 11.93 -2.32
C ARG A 201 -11.80 13.17 -1.56
N ALA A 202 -10.51 13.22 -1.17
CA ALA A 202 -9.95 14.45 -0.64
C ALA A 202 -10.24 15.54 -1.66
N GLY A 203 -10.94 16.58 -1.25
CA GLY A 203 -11.08 17.75 -2.11
C GLY A 203 -9.68 18.27 -2.46
N PRO A 204 -9.50 18.97 -3.58
CA PRO A 204 -8.23 19.62 -3.89
C PRO A 204 -7.82 20.38 -2.64
N VAL A 205 -6.56 20.25 -2.24
CA VAL A 205 -6.01 20.98 -1.10
C VAL A 205 -6.25 22.45 -1.37
N GLY A 206 -7.36 22.98 -0.83
CA GLY A 206 -7.64 24.39 -0.88
C GLY A 206 -6.49 25.09 -0.18
N GLU A 207 -5.94 26.11 -0.83
CA GLU A 207 -4.95 27.02 -0.27
C GLU A 207 -5.51 27.62 1.02
N HIS A 208 -5.31 26.93 2.13
CA HIS A 208 -5.50 27.50 3.46
C HIS A 208 -4.13 28.00 3.92
N TRP A 209 -3.91 29.27 3.65
CA TRP A 209 -2.87 30.12 4.23
C TRP A 209 -3.13 30.34 5.73
#